data_80d4fa3314aa5edf3f890be18f359efe
#
_entry.id   80d4fa3314aa5edf3f890be18f359efe
#
_cell.length_a   1.000
_cell.length_b   1.000
_cell.length_c   1.000
_cell.angle_alpha   90.00
_cell.angle_beta   90.00
_cell.angle_gamma   90.00
#
_symmetry.space_group_name_H-M   'P 1'
#
loop_
_entity.id
_entity.type
_entity.pdbx_description
1 polymer ?
#
loop_
_entity_poly.entity_id
_entity_poly.type
_entity_poly.pdbx_seq_one_letter_code
_entity_poly.pdbx_strand_id
1 'polypeptide(L)' 'MKIENIPAEIKSKSLKEAREEINEILIKLESDNYDLKSAENIYKRLIYLNKHVENLFKIKSKEKLKS' A
#
# COMPACT_ATOMS: atom_id res chain seq x y z
N MET A 1 8.81 -13.95 6.79
CA MET A 1 8.80 -13.55 6.57
C MET A 1 8.58 -12.96 5.59
N LYS A 2 8.05 -13.08 5.02
CA LYS A 2 8.00 -12.55 3.99
C LYS A 2 6.85 -11.83 3.76
N ILE A 3 6.79 -10.67 3.74
CA ILE A 3 5.71 -9.90 3.52
C ILE A 3 5.59 -9.77 2.12
N GLU A 4 6.24 -10.52 1.37
CA GLU A 4 6.17 -10.32 0.03
C GLU A 4 5.02 -10.86 -0.63
N ASN A 5 4.11 -11.49 0.00
CA ASN A 5 2.92 -12.01 -0.64
C ASN A 5 1.88 -10.94 -0.80
N ILE A 6 2.16 -9.96 -1.58
CA ILE A 6 1.20 -8.89 -1.85
C ILE A 6 0.14 -9.43 -2.81
N PRO A 7 -1.15 -9.25 -2.52
CA PRO A 7 -2.20 -9.73 -3.41
C PRO A 7 -2.07 -9.18 -4.81
N ALA A 8 -2.43 -10.00 -5.78
CA ALA A 8 -2.29 -9.61 -7.17
C ALA A 8 -3.07 -8.35 -7.50
N GLU A 9 -4.22 -8.19 -6.87
CA GLU A 9 -5.02 -7.00 -7.13
C GLU A 9 -4.28 -5.73 -6.71
N ILE A 10 -3.46 -5.81 -5.69
CA ILE A 10 -2.69 -4.65 -5.27
C ILE A 10 -1.48 -4.49 -6.17
N LYS A 11 -0.85 -5.59 -6.53
CA LYS A 11 0.32 -5.52 -7.40
C LYS A 11 0.00 -4.90 -8.75
N SER A 12 -1.21 -5.05 -9.20
CA SER A 12 -1.58 -4.51 -10.50
C SER A 12 -1.91 -3.02 -10.46
N LYS A 13 -1.93 -2.41 -9.27
CA LYS A 13 -2.24 -1.00 -9.20
C LYS A 13 -1.04 -0.16 -9.60
N SER A 14 -1.31 0.96 -10.25
CA SER A 14 -0.24 1.89 -10.56
C SER A 14 0.14 2.64 -9.29
N LEU A 15 1.23 3.35 -9.34
CA LEU A 15 1.67 4.14 -8.19
C LEU A 15 0.59 5.13 -7.78
N LYS A 16 -0.02 5.78 -8.73
CA LYS A 16 -1.06 6.75 -8.44
C LYS A 16 -2.25 6.08 -7.76
N GLU A 17 -2.69 4.96 -8.31
CA GLU A 17 -3.83 4.26 -7.73
C GLU A 17 -3.55 3.78 -6.32
N ALA A 18 -2.35 3.26 -6.10
CA ALA A 18 -2.00 2.77 -4.77
C ALA A 18 -1.97 3.92 -3.77
N ARG A 19 -1.42 5.05 -4.16
CA ARG A 19 -1.34 6.18 -3.25
C ARG A 19 -2.72 6.75 -2.95
N GLU A 20 -3.59 6.75 -3.93
CA GLU A 20 -4.94 7.24 -3.71
C GLU A 20 -5.68 6.35 -2.73
N GLU A 21 -5.51 5.05 -2.85
CA GLU A 21 -6.16 4.15 -1.93
C GLU A 21 -5.60 4.28 -0.52
N ILE A 22 -4.29 4.45 -0.40
CA ILE A 22 -3.68 4.66 0.91
C ILE A 22 -4.29 5.90 1.56
N ASN A 23 -4.42 6.96 0.80
CA ASN A 23 -4.96 8.19 1.33
C ASN A 23 -6.41 8.00 1.79
N GLU A 24 -7.21 7.28 1.02
CA GLU A 24 -8.58 7.01 1.39
C GLU A 24 -8.66 6.20 2.68
N ILE A 25 -7.77 5.22 2.81
CA ILE A 25 -7.76 4.41 4.02
C ILE A 25 -7.42 5.27 5.23
N LEU A 26 -6.45 6.14 5.10
CA LEU A 26 -6.06 6.99 6.21
C LEU A 26 -7.18 7.92 6.62
N ILE A 27 -7.89 8.46 5.65
CA ILE A 27 -9.02 9.32 5.95
C ILE A 27 -10.09 8.53 6.69
N LYS A 28 -10.36 7.33 6.25
CA LYS A 28 -11.37 6.50 6.90
C LYS A 28 -10.97 6.18 8.33
N LEU A 29 -9.73 5.84 8.55
CA LEU A 29 -9.27 5.51 9.89
C LEU A 29 -9.36 6.70 10.82
N GLU A 30 -9.22 7.89 10.27
CA GLU A 30 -9.30 9.07 11.12
C GLU A 30 -10.71 9.47 11.43
N SER A 31 -11.62 9.26 10.51
CA SER A 31 -12.96 9.78 10.71
C SER A 31 -13.94 8.79 11.27
N ASP A 32 -13.70 7.50 11.09
CA ASP A 32 -14.65 6.51 11.55
C ASP A 32 -14.16 5.80 12.78
N ASN A 33 -15.10 5.29 13.56
CA ASN A 33 -14.74 4.50 14.71
C ASN A 33 -14.78 3.05 14.31
N TYR A 34 -13.64 2.48 14.00
CA TYR A 34 -13.59 1.07 13.67
C TYR A 34 -13.31 0.26 14.90
N ASP A 35 -13.90 -0.92 15.01
CA ASP A 35 -13.52 -1.77 16.10
C ASP A 35 -12.22 -2.46 15.68
N LEU A 36 -11.61 -3.16 16.60
CA LEU A 36 -10.30 -3.71 16.37
C LEU A 36 -10.24 -4.69 15.22
N LYS A 37 -11.26 -5.49 15.09
CA LYS A 37 -11.26 -6.49 14.05
C LYS A 37 -11.30 -5.89 12.67
N SER A 38 -12.16 -4.92 12.48
CA SER A 38 -12.25 -4.25 11.18
C SER A 38 -10.98 -3.51 10.88
N ALA A 39 -10.41 -2.85 11.87
CA ALA A 39 -9.20 -2.10 11.67
C ALA A 39 -8.04 -2.99 11.31
N GLU A 40 -8.03 -4.21 11.83
CA GLU A 40 -6.96 -5.13 11.54
C GLU A 40 -6.84 -5.42 10.05
N ASN A 41 -7.95 -5.68 9.41
CA ASN A 41 -7.95 -5.96 7.99
C ASN A 41 -7.53 -4.73 7.18
N ILE A 42 -7.97 -3.57 7.62
CA ILE A 42 -7.63 -2.34 6.95
C ILE A 42 -6.13 -2.07 7.07
N TYR A 43 -5.57 -2.31 8.24
CA TYR A 43 -4.15 -2.12 8.44
C TYR A 43 -3.33 -3.08 7.60
N LYS A 44 -3.79 -4.33 7.47
CA LYS A 44 -3.08 -5.26 6.63
C LYS A 44 -3.03 -4.79 5.19
N ARG A 45 -4.15 -4.31 4.70
CA ARG A 45 -4.19 -3.81 3.34
C ARG A 45 -3.28 -2.60 3.18
N LEU A 46 -3.27 -1.75 4.19
CA LEU A 46 -2.40 -0.58 4.16
C LEU A 46 -0.94 -0.98 4.08
N ILE A 47 -0.55 -2.01 4.81
CA ILE A 47 0.82 -2.49 4.78
C ILE A 47 1.17 -2.99 3.38
N TYR A 48 0.27 -3.75 2.77
CA TYR A 48 0.52 -4.25 1.42
C TYR A 48 0.65 -3.11 0.42
N LEU A 49 -0.22 -2.11 0.53
CA LEU A 49 -0.16 -0.98 -0.38
C LEU A 49 1.14 -0.21 -0.20
N ASN A 50 1.54 0.01 1.04
CA ASN A 50 2.80 0.71 1.30
C ASN A 50 3.97 -0.07 0.75
N LYS A 51 3.95 -1.37 0.89
CA LYS A 51 5.03 -2.19 0.37
C LYS A 51 5.09 -2.12 -1.15
N HIS A 52 3.93 -2.13 -1.79
CA HIS A 52 3.87 -2.05 -3.23
C HIS A 52 4.42 -0.71 -3.72
N VAL A 53 4.03 0.37 -3.07
CA VAL A 53 4.53 1.69 -3.44
C VAL A 53 6.04 1.76 -3.26
N GLU A 54 6.52 1.18 -2.18
CA GLU A 54 7.95 1.16 -1.93
C GLU A 54 8.69 0.42 -3.03
N ASN A 55 8.14 -0.70 -3.46
CA ASN A 55 8.74 -1.46 -4.53
C ASN A 55 8.77 -0.69 -5.84
N LEU A 56 7.70 0.03 -6.13
CA LEU A 56 7.65 0.83 -7.33
C LEU A 56 8.69 1.94 -7.30
N PHE A 57 8.88 2.54 -6.14
CA PHE A 57 9.90 3.57 -6.01
C PHE A 57 11.28 3.00 -6.18
N LYS A 58 11.52 1.82 -5.64
CA LYS A 58 12.82 1.21 -5.77
C LYS A 58 13.17 0.93 -7.22
N ILE A 59 12.20 0.46 -7.97
CA ILE A 59 12.43 0.19 -9.37
C ILE A 59 12.77 1.47 -10.10
N LYS A 60 12.02 2.52 -9.85
CA LYS A 60 12.29 3.78 -10.51
C LYS A 60 13.62 4.37 -10.12
N SER A 61 13.95 4.27 -8.85
CA SER A 61 15.23 4.79 -8.38
C SER A 61 16.39 4.08 -9.04
N LYS A 62 16.27 2.77 -9.17
CA LYS A 62 17.33 2.03 -9.79
C LYS A 62 17.51 2.44 -11.23
N GLU A 63 16.44 2.63 -11.93
CA GLU A 63 16.53 3.05 -13.31
C GLU A 63 17.21 4.40 -13.44
N LYS A 64 16.88 5.30 -12.56
CA LYS A 64 17.49 6.60 -12.59
C LYS A 64 18.96 6.54 -12.27
N LEU A 65 19.33 5.76 -11.30
CA LEU A 65 20.71 5.66 -10.91
C LEU A 65 21.54 5.04 -12.01
N LYS A 66 20.94 4.20 -12.81
CA LYS A 66 21.70 3.62 -13.85
C LYS A 66 21.95 4.54 -14.98
N SER A 67 21.19 5.49 -15.19
CA SER A 67 21.46 6.42 -16.27
C SER A 67 22.44 7.48 -15.79
#